data_a7ac70a38920351aafd3e684131a680f
#
_entry.id   a7ac70a38920351aafd3e684131a680f
#
_cell.length_a   1.000
_cell.length_b   1.000
_cell.length_c   1.000
_cell.angle_alpha   90.00
_cell.angle_beta   90.00
_cell.angle_gamma   90.00
#
_symmetry.space_group_name_H-M   'P 1'
#
loop_
_entity.id
_entity.type
_entity.pdbx_description
1 polymer ?
#
loop_
_entity_poly.entity_id
_entity_poly.type
_entity_poly.pdbx_seq_one_letter_code
_entity_poly.pdbx_strand_id
1 'polypeptide(L)'
;MNLSKSSSGHYFYSMGEGKPLLLLHGFPDCAENFQYQLEFFSNHGYQVIAPFLPGYHPEDKELDTYQSLRVAEEMITFIKSTTDQKISLFGHDWGASIAYGMAGLEPDLINKMITVSVPHGISVGASFLSNGDQQRKSWYMFFFQLPIADLAVPSNDFNFIERLWMDWSPNWPDYKPYAKKTIKVLSQENVLTKALAYYR
;
A
#
# COMPACT_ATOMS: atom_id res chain seq x y z
N MET A 1 -3.48 14.19 -12.07
CA MET A 1 -2.96 12.81 -12.00
C MET A 1 -3.46 12.06 -13.22
N ASN A 2 -2.58 11.41 -13.96
CA ASN A 2 -2.96 10.57 -15.09
C ASN A 2 -2.80 9.10 -14.67
N LEU A 3 -3.87 8.33 -14.82
CA LEU A 3 -3.82 6.88 -14.63
C LEU A 3 -3.18 6.25 -15.88
N SER A 4 -2.19 5.41 -15.67
CA SER A 4 -1.45 4.71 -16.72
C SER A 4 -1.33 3.23 -16.39
N LYS A 5 -1.06 2.42 -17.41
CA LYS A 5 -0.74 1.00 -17.24
C LYS A 5 0.68 0.75 -17.72
N SER A 6 1.50 0.11 -16.90
CA SER A 6 2.87 -0.24 -17.22
C SER A 6 2.94 -1.43 -18.20
N SER A 7 4.10 -1.65 -18.81
CA SER A 7 4.35 -2.86 -19.62
C SER A 7 4.32 -4.15 -18.79
N SER A 8 4.54 -4.06 -17.48
CA SER A 8 4.37 -5.18 -16.54
C SER A 8 2.91 -5.44 -16.13
N GLY A 9 1.97 -4.60 -16.59
CA GLY A 9 0.53 -4.78 -16.40
C GLY A 9 -0.07 -4.05 -15.19
N HIS A 10 0.74 -3.32 -14.39
CA HIS A 10 0.27 -2.62 -13.20
C HIS A 10 -0.26 -1.22 -13.53
N TYR A 11 -1.32 -0.82 -12.84
CA TYR A 11 -1.90 0.51 -12.92
C TYR A 11 -1.24 1.44 -11.91
N PHE A 12 -0.99 2.69 -12.32
CA PHE A 12 -0.31 3.67 -11.47
C PHE A 12 -0.66 5.11 -11.86
N TYR A 13 -0.53 5.99 -10.90
CA TYR A 13 -0.49 7.43 -11.14
C TYR A 13 0.95 7.91 -11.24
N SER A 14 1.21 8.84 -12.16
CA SER A 14 2.50 9.53 -12.21
C SER A 14 2.33 11.00 -12.42
N MET A 15 3.33 11.78 -11.96
CA MET A 15 3.39 13.23 -12.11
C MET A 15 4.82 13.71 -12.05
N GLY A 16 5.13 14.75 -12.85
CA GLY A 16 6.45 15.39 -12.90
C GLY A 16 7.48 14.63 -13.71
N GLU A 17 8.67 15.20 -13.72
CA GLU A 17 9.86 14.67 -14.39
C GLU A 17 11.06 14.78 -13.45
N GLY A 18 12.12 14.01 -13.68
CA GLY A 18 13.36 14.06 -12.91
C GLY A 18 13.64 12.77 -12.16
N LYS A 19 14.11 12.84 -10.90
CA LYS A 19 14.51 11.66 -10.11
C LYS A 19 13.30 10.82 -9.76
N PRO A 20 13.31 9.49 -10.01
CA PRO A 20 12.17 8.66 -9.72
C PRO A 20 11.93 8.54 -8.20
N LEU A 21 10.67 8.74 -7.79
CA LEU A 21 10.18 8.54 -6.43
C LEU A 21 8.97 7.59 -6.48
N LEU A 22 9.14 6.39 -5.95
CA LEU A 22 8.09 5.39 -5.85
C LEU A 22 7.37 5.52 -4.51
N LEU A 23 6.03 5.64 -4.53
CA LEU A 23 5.17 5.73 -3.36
C LEU A 23 4.30 4.47 -3.25
N LEU A 24 4.47 3.69 -2.18
CA LEU A 24 3.70 2.47 -1.92
C LEU A 24 2.74 2.69 -0.76
N HIS A 25 1.44 2.55 -1.03
CA HIS A 25 0.37 2.63 -0.03
C HIS A 25 0.22 1.33 0.77
N GLY A 26 -0.73 1.27 1.67
CA GLY A 26 -1.07 0.06 2.41
C GLY A 26 -2.58 -0.14 2.56
N PHE A 27 -3.00 -0.73 3.68
CA PHE A 27 -4.40 -0.99 4.00
C PHE A 27 -4.82 -0.23 5.27
N PRO A 28 -6.00 0.37 5.32
CA PRO A 28 -6.96 0.55 4.24
C PRO A 28 -6.71 1.87 3.50
N ASP A 29 -5.85 1.83 2.51
CA ASP A 29 -5.50 3.01 1.73
C ASP A 29 -5.46 2.68 0.21
N CYS A 30 -5.16 3.65 -0.63
CA CYS A 30 -5.04 3.48 -2.08
C CYS A 30 -4.09 4.52 -2.71
N ALA A 31 -3.64 4.24 -3.92
CA ALA A 31 -2.73 5.13 -4.67
C ALA A 31 -3.28 6.56 -4.87
N GLU A 32 -4.60 6.72 -4.96
CA GLU A 32 -5.25 8.04 -5.15
C GLU A 32 -5.03 8.99 -3.96
N ASN A 33 -4.75 8.47 -2.78
CA ASN A 33 -4.54 9.27 -1.59
C ASN A 33 -3.16 9.93 -1.53
N PHE A 34 -2.24 9.54 -2.39
CA PHE A 34 -0.95 10.22 -2.57
C PHE A 34 -1.04 11.53 -3.39
N GLN A 35 -2.23 12.06 -3.66
CA GLN A 35 -2.40 13.25 -4.51
C GLN A 35 -1.53 14.45 -4.10
N TYR A 36 -1.37 14.72 -2.80
CA TYR A 36 -0.54 15.83 -2.31
C TYR A 36 0.95 15.54 -2.45
N GLN A 37 1.37 14.31 -2.21
CA GLN A 37 2.76 13.88 -2.39
C GLN A 37 3.14 13.90 -3.87
N LEU A 38 2.23 13.47 -4.75
CA LEU A 38 2.41 13.56 -6.21
C LEU A 38 2.62 15.02 -6.62
N GLU A 39 1.76 15.93 -6.20
CA GLU A 39 1.86 17.35 -6.52
C GLU A 39 3.11 18.01 -5.91
N PHE A 40 3.35 17.78 -4.61
CA PHE A 40 4.48 18.38 -3.92
C PHE A 40 5.82 17.97 -4.54
N PHE A 41 6.08 16.67 -4.64
CA PHE A 41 7.37 16.18 -5.10
C PHE A 41 7.58 16.39 -6.60
N SER A 42 6.53 16.37 -7.42
CA SER A 42 6.66 16.72 -8.85
C SER A 42 7.14 18.15 -9.05
N ASN A 43 6.70 19.09 -8.22
CA ASN A 43 7.16 20.48 -8.24
C ASN A 43 8.59 20.66 -7.66
N HIS A 44 9.18 19.58 -7.09
CA HIS A 44 10.53 19.58 -6.51
C HIS A 44 11.53 18.69 -7.26
N GLY A 45 11.29 18.44 -8.55
CA GLY A 45 12.23 17.76 -9.44
C GLY A 45 12.23 16.23 -9.31
N TYR A 46 11.08 15.65 -8.91
CA TYR A 46 10.87 14.22 -8.93
C TYR A 46 9.85 13.81 -10.00
N GLN A 47 10.12 12.69 -10.64
CA GLN A 47 9.09 11.89 -11.29
C GLN A 47 8.46 11.00 -10.21
N VAL A 48 7.27 11.37 -9.76
CA VAL A 48 6.57 10.64 -8.70
C VAL A 48 5.69 9.56 -9.32
N ILE A 49 5.78 8.35 -8.80
CA ILE A 49 5.12 7.15 -9.31
C ILE A 49 4.40 6.48 -8.14
N ALA A 50 3.08 6.39 -8.20
CA ALA A 50 2.22 5.80 -7.18
C ALA A 50 1.39 4.66 -7.80
N PRO A 51 1.87 3.40 -7.77
CA PRO A 51 1.09 2.27 -8.26
C PRO A 51 -0.06 1.93 -7.30
N PHE A 52 -1.12 1.35 -7.83
CA PHE A 52 -1.94 0.45 -7.05
C PHE A 52 -1.09 -0.76 -6.66
N LEU A 53 -1.10 -1.13 -5.39
CA LEU A 53 -0.47 -2.39 -5.01
C LEU A 53 -1.18 -3.55 -5.72
N PRO A 54 -0.49 -4.65 -6.04
CA PRO A 54 -1.09 -5.81 -6.68
C PRO A 54 -2.40 -6.25 -6.01
N GLY A 55 -3.45 -6.39 -6.79
CA GLY A 55 -4.79 -6.71 -6.32
C GLY A 55 -5.66 -5.51 -5.91
N TYR A 56 -5.14 -4.28 -5.91
CA TYR A 56 -5.92 -3.07 -5.63
C TYR A 56 -6.54 -2.41 -6.88
N HIS A 57 -6.32 -2.99 -8.05
CA HIS A 57 -7.03 -2.59 -9.26
C HIS A 57 -7.78 -3.80 -9.83
N PRO A 58 -9.06 -3.67 -10.29
CA PRO A 58 -9.86 -4.82 -10.73
C PRO A 58 -9.25 -5.57 -11.92
N GLU A 59 -8.50 -4.88 -12.77
CA GLU A 59 -7.84 -5.46 -13.94
C GLU A 59 -6.40 -5.94 -13.68
N ASP A 60 -5.94 -5.94 -12.40
CA ASP A 60 -4.63 -6.49 -12.07
C ASP A 60 -4.61 -8.00 -12.29
N LYS A 61 -3.45 -8.49 -12.76
CA LYS A 61 -3.22 -9.93 -12.79
C LYS A 61 -3.34 -10.51 -11.39
N GLU A 62 -3.88 -11.71 -11.30
CA GLU A 62 -3.92 -12.45 -10.05
C GLU A 62 -2.53 -12.98 -9.69
N LEU A 63 -2.16 -12.87 -8.43
CA LEU A 63 -0.93 -13.46 -7.90
C LEU A 63 -1.25 -14.79 -7.20
N ASP A 64 -0.29 -15.67 -7.18
CA ASP A 64 -0.33 -16.94 -6.44
C ASP A 64 -0.40 -16.71 -4.92
N THR A 65 0.19 -15.62 -4.44
CA THR A 65 0.10 -15.14 -3.05
C THR A 65 0.30 -13.64 -2.97
N TYR A 66 -0.26 -13.01 -1.94
CA TYR A 66 -0.11 -11.58 -1.64
C TYR A 66 0.83 -11.33 -0.44
N GLN A 67 1.66 -12.30 -0.08
CA GLN A 67 2.70 -12.10 0.92
C GLN A 67 3.68 -11.00 0.49
N SER A 68 4.15 -10.20 1.46
CA SER A 68 4.91 -8.97 1.19
C SER A 68 6.17 -9.17 0.35
N LEU A 69 6.85 -10.34 0.46
CA LEU A 69 8.02 -10.63 -0.36
C LEU A 69 7.64 -10.85 -1.84
N ARG A 70 6.57 -11.59 -2.09
CA ARG A 70 6.06 -11.82 -3.46
C ARG A 70 5.57 -10.51 -4.11
N VAL A 71 4.92 -9.66 -3.31
CA VAL A 71 4.50 -8.34 -3.77
C VAL A 71 5.71 -7.42 -4.01
N ALA A 72 6.78 -7.54 -3.22
CA ALA A 72 8.03 -6.81 -3.44
C ALA A 72 8.68 -7.18 -4.78
N GLU A 73 8.70 -8.46 -5.16
CA GLU A 73 9.18 -8.93 -6.49
C GLU A 73 8.37 -8.31 -7.62
N GLU A 74 7.04 -8.23 -7.47
CA GLU A 74 6.18 -7.58 -8.47
C GLU A 74 6.46 -6.08 -8.56
N MET A 75 6.67 -5.40 -7.43
CA MET A 75 6.97 -3.96 -7.44
C MET A 75 8.37 -3.65 -7.98
N ILE A 76 9.34 -4.56 -7.83
CA ILE A 76 10.63 -4.49 -8.50
C ILE A 76 10.44 -4.62 -10.03
N THR A 77 9.66 -5.60 -10.46
CA THR A 77 9.35 -5.80 -11.89
C THR A 77 8.62 -4.58 -12.46
N PHE A 78 7.65 -4.06 -11.72
CA PHE A 78 6.92 -2.85 -12.09
C PHE A 78 7.85 -1.66 -12.27
N ILE A 79 8.66 -1.33 -11.27
CA ILE A 79 9.48 -0.11 -11.33
C ILE A 79 10.58 -0.22 -12.39
N LYS A 80 11.19 -1.39 -12.59
CA LYS A 80 12.13 -1.64 -13.68
C LYS A 80 11.49 -1.51 -15.07
N SER A 81 10.17 -1.65 -15.18
CA SER A 81 9.43 -1.41 -16.43
C SER A 81 9.15 0.08 -16.70
N THR A 82 9.37 0.95 -15.71
CA THR A 82 9.06 2.39 -15.80
C THR A 82 10.30 3.28 -15.83
N THR A 83 11.43 2.81 -15.27
CA THR A 83 12.69 3.57 -15.22
C THR A 83 13.91 2.64 -15.06
N ASP A 84 15.04 3.05 -15.67
CA ASP A 84 16.36 2.42 -15.50
C ASP A 84 17.19 3.09 -14.40
N GLN A 85 16.68 4.12 -13.75
CA GLN A 85 17.38 4.88 -12.71
C GLN A 85 17.18 4.26 -11.34
N LYS A 86 18.15 4.50 -10.42
CA LYS A 86 17.92 4.26 -8.99
C LYS A 86 16.79 5.12 -8.46
N ILE A 87 15.93 4.55 -7.63
CA ILE A 87 14.74 5.21 -7.11
C ILE A 87 14.91 5.70 -5.67
N SER A 88 14.18 6.75 -5.32
CA SER A 88 13.78 6.99 -3.93
C SER A 88 12.49 6.23 -3.66
N LEU A 89 12.39 5.56 -2.51
CA LEU A 89 11.29 4.68 -2.16
C LEU A 89 10.62 5.17 -0.88
N PHE A 90 9.31 5.37 -0.94
CA PHE A 90 8.48 5.66 0.22
C PHE A 90 7.43 4.55 0.37
N GLY A 91 7.34 3.96 1.56
CA GLY A 91 6.33 2.96 1.87
C GLY A 91 5.57 3.27 3.15
N HIS A 92 4.25 3.16 3.11
CA HIS A 92 3.37 3.32 4.25
C HIS A 92 2.59 2.01 4.49
N ASP A 93 2.49 1.55 5.73
CA ASP A 93 1.79 0.31 6.13
C ASP A 93 2.30 -0.92 5.35
N TRP A 94 1.48 -1.64 4.57
CA TRP A 94 1.95 -2.73 3.70
C TRP A 94 3.04 -2.26 2.73
N GLY A 95 2.94 -1.02 2.23
CA GLY A 95 3.98 -0.43 1.40
C GLY A 95 5.33 -0.33 2.12
N ALA A 96 5.36 -0.16 3.45
CA ALA A 96 6.60 -0.22 4.24
C ALA A 96 7.17 -1.63 4.29
N SER A 97 6.34 -2.65 4.52
CA SER A 97 6.75 -4.07 4.50
C SER A 97 7.31 -4.48 3.14
N ILE A 98 6.65 -4.05 2.07
CA ILE A 98 7.10 -4.28 0.68
C ILE A 98 8.41 -3.54 0.41
N ALA A 99 8.57 -2.31 0.89
CA ALA A 99 9.81 -1.54 0.72
C ALA A 99 11.01 -2.24 1.39
N TYR A 100 10.85 -2.82 2.56
CA TYR A 100 11.88 -3.65 3.18
C TYR A 100 12.24 -4.89 2.33
N GLY A 101 11.23 -5.55 1.76
CA GLY A 101 11.42 -6.66 0.83
C GLY A 101 12.20 -6.23 -0.42
N MET A 102 11.81 -5.13 -1.06
CA MET A 102 12.51 -4.58 -2.23
C MET A 102 13.96 -4.24 -1.90
N ALA A 103 14.23 -3.62 -0.74
CA ALA A 103 15.59 -3.28 -0.32
C ALA A 103 16.46 -4.51 -0.02
N GLY A 104 15.84 -5.59 0.44
CA GLY A 104 16.54 -6.87 0.66
C GLY A 104 16.86 -7.62 -0.63
N LEU A 105 15.93 -7.58 -1.61
CA LEU A 105 16.07 -8.29 -2.88
C LEU A 105 16.97 -7.54 -3.89
N GLU A 106 16.81 -6.22 -3.98
CA GLU A 106 17.47 -5.37 -4.99
C GLU A 106 18.00 -4.07 -4.35
N PRO A 107 19.02 -4.16 -3.46
CA PRO A 107 19.52 -2.97 -2.76
C PRO A 107 20.10 -1.91 -3.70
N ASP A 108 20.64 -2.32 -4.83
CA ASP A 108 21.22 -1.43 -5.83
C ASP A 108 20.20 -0.59 -6.60
N LEU A 109 18.94 -1.00 -6.59
CA LEU A 109 17.84 -0.26 -7.19
C LEU A 109 17.48 0.99 -6.35
N ILE A 110 17.73 0.94 -5.04
CA ILE A 110 17.24 1.94 -4.10
C ILE A 110 18.35 2.92 -3.72
N ASN A 111 18.11 4.21 -3.95
CA ASN A 111 18.98 5.29 -3.53
C ASN A 111 18.69 5.74 -2.09
N LYS A 112 17.40 5.92 -1.75
CA LYS A 112 16.92 6.30 -0.42
C LYS A 112 15.61 5.59 -0.14
N MET A 113 15.38 5.24 1.12
CA MET A 113 14.12 4.63 1.57
C MET A 113 13.57 5.35 2.80
N ILE A 114 12.26 5.59 2.79
CA ILE A 114 11.49 6.09 3.92
C ILE A 114 10.33 5.12 4.13
N THR A 115 10.19 4.62 5.36
CA THR A 115 9.08 3.74 5.76
C THR A 115 8.32 4.38 6.91
N VAL A 116 6.99 4.29 6.85
CA VAL A 116 6.09 4.94 7.80
C VAL A 116 5.11 3.90 8.37
N SER A 117 4.83 4.01 9.66
CA SER A 117 3.85 3.25 10.45
C SER A 117 4.24 1.81 10.78
N VAL A 118 4.96 1.11 9.91
CA VAL A 118 5.36 -0.30 10.14
C VAL A 118 6.87 -0.41 10.26
N PRO A 119 7.41 -0.88 11.40
CA PRO A 119 8.84 -1.13 11.56
C PRO A 119 9.26 -2.41 10.81
N HIS A 120 10.57 -2.64 10.73
CA HIS A 120 11.10 -3.84 10.09
C HIS A 120 10.54 -5.13 10.72
N GLY A 121 10.31 -6.16 9.88
CA GLY A 121 9.59 -7.38 10.25
C GLY A 121 10.11 -8.10 11.51
N ILE A 122 11.43 -8.06 11.78
CA ILE A 122 12.01 -8.61 13.02
C ILE A 122 11.46 -7.89 14.25
N SER A 123 11.35 -6.57 14.21
CA SER A 123 10.81 -5.76 15.31
C SER A 123 9.31 -5.96 15.48
N VAL A 124 8.57 -6.11 14.37
CA VAL A 124 7.14 -6.46 14.39
C VAL A 124 6.95 -7.81 15.08
N GLY A 125 7.67 -8.84 14.66
CA GLY A 125 7.59 -10.18 15.23
C GLY A 125 7.91 -10.20 16.71
N ALA A 126 8.97 -9.52 17.15
CA ALA A 126 9.33 -9.38 18.57
C ALA A 126 8.20 -8.71 19.37
N SER A 127 7.58 -7.65 18.84
CA SER A 127 6.46 -6.96 19.49
C SER A 127 5.22 -7.84 19.60
N PHE A 128 4.92 -8.64 18.60
CA PHE A 128 3.80 -9.61 18.68
C PHE A 128 4.01 -10.66 19.78
N LEU A 129 5.24 -11.07 20.04
CA LEU A 129 5.54 -12.08 21.06
C LEU A 129 5.52 -11.51 22.48
N SER A 130 5.85 -10.22 22.67
CA SER A 130 6.15 -9.66 23.99
C SER A 130 5.29 -8.47 24.42
N ASN A 131 4.49 -7.89 23.53
CA ASN A 131 3.75 -6.66 23.83
C ASN A 131 2.24 -6.84 23.63
N GLY A 132 1.51 -6.96 24.76
CA GLY A 132 0.05 -7.13 24.78
C GLY A 132 -0.71 -5.93 24.17
N ASP A 133 -0.18 -4.71 24.25
CA ASP A 133 -0.79 -3.54 23.61
C ASP A 133 -0.67 -3.63 22.09
N GLN A 134 0.46 -4.11 21.57
CA GLN A 134 0.62 -4.36 20.14
C GLN A 134 -0.35 -5.45 19.67
N GLN A 135 -0.45 -6.57 20.39
CA GLN A 135 -1.39 -7.65 20.07
C GLN A 135 -2.82 -7.11 19.99
N ARG A 136 -3.22 -6.29 20.96
CA ARG A 136 -4.55 -5.69 21.02
C ARG A 136 -4.80 -4.68 19.90
N LYS A 137 -3.81 -3.83 19.56
CA LYS A 137 -3.92 -2.89 18.44
C LYS A 137 -3.97 -3.60 17.09
N SER A 138 -3.40 -4.79 16.98
CA SER A 138 -3.37 -5.60 15.76
C SER A 138 -4.52 -6.61 15.65
N TRP A 139 -5.59 -6.46 16.45
CA TRP A 139 -6.74 -7.36 16.46
C TRP A 139 -7.32 -7.61 15.07
N TYR A 140 -7.33 -6.59 14.21
CA TYR A 140 -7.87 -6.66 12.85
C TYR A 140 -7.09 -7.65 11.96
N MET A 141 -5.78 -7.83 12.18
CA MET A 141 -4.97 -8.80 11.44
C MET A 141 -5.44 -10.23 11.71
N PHE A 142 -5.82 -10.52 12.96
CA PHE A 142 -6.42 -11.82 13.33
C PHE A 142 -7.84 -11.95 12.80
N PHE A 143 -8.61 -10.88 12.84
CA PHE A 143 -9.97 -10.85 12.28
C PHE A 143 -9.97 -11.12 10.77
N PHE A 144 -9.02 -10.57 10.02
CA PHE A 144 -8.92 -10.77 8.58
C PHE A 144 -8.49 -12.19 8.17
N GLN A 145 -7.99 -13.01 9.10
CA GLN A 145 -7.79 -14.45 8.86
C GLN A 145 -9.12 -15.22 8.75
N LEU A 146 -10.19 -14.68 9.31
CA LEU A 146 -11.48 -15.37 9.37
C LEU A 146 -12.28 -15.10 8.09
N PRO A 147 -12.96 -16.13 7.51
CA PRO A 147 -13.82 -15.96 6.34
C PRO A 147 -14.93 -14.93 6.52
N ILE A 148 -15.38 -14.71 7.75
CA ILE A 148 -16.41 -13.71 8.04
C ILE A 148 -15.97 -12.27 7.71
N ALA A 149 -14.68 -12.00 7.62
CA ALA A 149 -14.17 -10.69 7.25
C ALA A 149 -14.61 -10.26 5.84
N ASP A 150 -14.70 -11.21 4.90
CA ASP A 150 -15.16 -10.95 3.53
C ASP A 150 -16.62 -10.47 3.47
N LEU A 151 -17.42 -10.80 4.49
CA LEU A 151 -18.81 -10.35 4.62
C LEU A 151 -18.94 -9.13 5.52
N ALA A 152 -18.17 -9.07 6.61
CA ALA A 152 -18.30 -8.03 7.61
C ALA A 152 -17.69 -6.69 7.15
N VAL A 153 -16.55 -6.72 6.45
CA VAL A 153 -15.88 -5.49 6.01
C VAL A 153 -16.71 -4.67 5.02
N PRO A 154 -17.34 -5.27 3.97
CA PRO A 154 -18.15 -4.49 3.03
C PRO A 154 -19.55 -4.16 3.57
N SER A 155 -19.99 -4.75 4.69
CA SER A 155 -21.31 -4.50 5.27
C SER A 155 -21.50 -3.01 5.64
N ASN A 156 -22.74 -2.53 5.55
CA ASN A 156 -23.08 -1.14 5.86
C ASN A 156 -22.22 -0.12 5.11
N ASP A 157 -22.11 -0.26 3.79
CA ASP A 157 -21.35 0.64 2.92
C ASP A 157 -19.89 0.82 3.35
N PHE A 158 -19.23 -0.27 3.73
CA PHE A 158 -17.84 -0.26 4.21
C PHE A 158 -17.61 0.58 5.47
N ASN A 159 -18.60 0.72 6.32
CA ASN A 159 -18.48 1.46 7.59
C ASN A 159 -17.29 0.94 8.45
N PHE A 160 -16.92 -0.34 8.30
CA PHE A 160 -15.72 -0.91 8.92
C PHE A 160 -14.45 -0.16 8.53
N ILE A 161 -14.28 0.16 7.24
CA ILE A 161 -13.12 0.91 6.74
C ILE A 161 -13.12 2.35 7.26
N GLU A 162 -14.28 3.03 7.23
CA GLU A 162 -14.40 4.39 7.77
C GLU A 162 -14.04 4.40 9.26
N ARG A 163 -14.47 3.37 10.01
CA ARG A 163 -14.14 3.22 11.43
C ARG A 163 -12.64 3.04 11.66
N LEU A 164 -11.95 2.23 10.87
CA LEU A 164 -10.49 2.09 10.96
C LEU A 164 -9.77 3.43 10.74
N TRP A 165 -10.20 4.21 9.74
CA TRP A 165 -9.64 5.53 9.48
C TRP A 165 -9.79 6.45 10.71
N MET A 166 -10.97 6.47 11.32
CA MET A 166 -11.24 7.27 12.51
C MET A 166 -10.41 6.82 13.72
N ASP A 167 -10.34 5.52 13.96
CA ASP A 167 -9.65 4.96 15.12
C ASP A 167 -8.13 5.10 15.01
N TRP A 168 -7.57 5.03 13.79
CA TRP A 168 -6.13 5.13 13.56
C TRP A 168 -5.64 6.55 13.33
N SER A 169 -6.54 7.48 13.05
CA SER A 169 -6.23 8.90 12.86
C SER A 169 -7.12 9.79 13.75
N PRO A 170 -7.14 9.60 15.08
CA PRO A 170 -8.11 10.22 15.97
C PRO A 170 -8.01 11.75 16.02
N ASN A 171 -6.86 12.32 15.66
CA ASN A 171 -6.61 13.76 15.65
C ASN A 171 -6.76 14.39 14.27
N TRP A 172 -7.24 13.64 13.28
CA TRP A 172 -7.43 14.14 11.92
C TRP A 172 -8.92 14.14 11.52
N PRO A 173 -9.63 15.26 11.71
CA PRO A 173 -11.08 15.33 11.44
C PRO A 173 -11.42 15.23 9.95
N ASP A 174 -10.48 15.56 9.06
CA ASP A 174 -10.69 15.65 7.61
C ASP A 174 -10.38 14.33 6.86
N TYR A 175 -10.39 13.18 7.53
CA TYR A 175 -10.08 11.87 6.93
C TYR A 175 -11.14 11.39 5.91
N LYS A 176 -12.40 11.83 6.04
CA LYS A 176 -13.54 11.29 5.27
C LYS A 176 -13.37 11.27 3.76
N PRO A 177 -12.85 12.33 3.10
CA PRO A 177 -12.63 12.30 1.64
C PRO A 177 -11.65 11.21 1.20
N TYR A 178 -10.65 10.90 2.04
CA TYR A 178 -9.63 9.89 1.78
C TYR A 178 -10.18 8.48 2.00
N ALA A 179 -10.89 8.27 3.10
CA ALA A 179 -11.61 7.02 3.36
C ALA A 179 -12.59 6.68 2.23
N LYS A 180 -13.32 7.69 1.69
CA LYS A 180 -14.22 7.48 0.54
C LYS A 180 -13.49 7.03 -0.73
N LYS A 181 -12.30 7.55 -1.02
CA LYS A 181 -11.49 7.08 -2.16
C LYS A 181 -11.09 5.63 -1.96
N THR A 182 -10.59 5.29 -0.78
CA THR A 182 -10.24 3.91 -0.42
C THR A 182 -11.45 2.98 -0.53
N ILE A 183 -12.61 3.36 0.00
CA ILE A 183 -13.85 2.56 -0.11
C ILE A 183 -14.22 2.36 -1.58
N LYS A 184 -14.15 3.41 -2.40
CA LYS A 184 -14.41 3.30 -3.85
C LYS A 184 -13.48 2.28 -4.53
N VAL A 185 -12.22 2.21 -4.14
CA VAL A 185 -11.27 1.23 -4.67
C VAL A 185 -11.63 -0.17 -4.16
N LEU A 186 -11.80 -0.34 -2.84
CA LEU A 186 -12.08 -1.65 -2.22
C LEU A 186 -13.44 -2.22 -2.63
N SER A 187 -14.42 -1.39 -3.03
CA SER A 187 -15.73 -1.85 -3.48
C SER A 187 -15.75 -2.38 -4.92
N GLN A 188 -14.63 -2.28 -5.64
CA GLN A 188 -14.54 -2.86 -6.98
C GLN A 188 -14.46 -4.39 -6.91
N GLU A 189 -14.82 -5.03 -8.01
CA GLU A 189 -14.88 -6.49 -8.10
C GLU A 189 -13.56 -7.15 -7.68
N ASN A 190 -13.62 -8.10 -6.74
CA ASN A 190 -12.50 -8.88 -6.20
C ASN A 190 -11.39 -8.08 -5.50
N VAL A 191 -11.45 -6.75 -5.44
CA VAL A 191 -10.39 -5.93 -4.84
C VAL A 191 -10.30 -6.13 -3.34
N LEU A 192 -11.43 -6.09 -2.61
CA LEU A 192 -11.42 -6.32 -1.17
C LEU A 192 -10.83 -7.67 -0.80
N THR A 193 -11.26 -8.74 -1.47
CA THR A 193 -10.76 -10.11 -1.20
C THR A 193 -9.25 -10.19 -1.38
N LYS A 194 -8.71 -9.59 -2.45
CA LYS A 194 -7.26 -9.52 -2.70
C LYS A 194 -6.53 -8.65 -1.66
N ALA A 195 -7.11 -7.52 -1.25
CA ALA A 195 -6.55 -6.68 -0.20
C ALA A 195 -6.51 -7.40 1.17
N LEU A 196 -7.52 -8.19 1.51
CA LEU A 196 -7.51 -9.04 2.71
C LEU A 196 -6.52 -10.21 2.61
N ALA A 197 -6.21 -10.69 1.40
CA ALA A 197 -5.24 -11.77 1.20
C ALA A 197 -3.80 -11.38 1.59
N TYR A 198 -3.48 -10.09 1.71
CA TYR A 198 -2.21 -9.63 2.30
C TYR A 198 -2.01 -10.06 3.75
N TYR A 199 -3.10 -10.38 4.44
CA TYR A 199 -3.10 -10.81 5.85
C TYR A 199 -3.19 -12.34 6.00
N ARG A 200 -3.36 -13.11 4.92
CA ARG A 200 -3.65 -14.56 4.89
C ARG A 200 -2.51 -15.43 4.41
#